data_6b679a13a7049ffbc3236aa03719cb5a
#
_entry.id   6b679a13a7049ffbc3236aa03719cb5a
#
_cell.length_a   1.000
_cell.length_b   1.000
_cell.length_c   1.000
_cell.angle_alpha   90.00
_cell.angle_beta   90.00
_cell.angle_gamma   90.00
#
_symmetry.space_group_name_H-M   'P 1'
#
loop_
_entity.id
_entity.type
_entity.pdbx_description
1 polymer ?
#
loop_
_entity_poly.entity_id
_entity_poly.type
_entity_poly.pdbx_seq_one_letter_code
_entity_poly.pdbx_strand_id
1 'polypeptide(L)'
;MTERFSEERGLAPRGGSAREKDAAPSPALGRTAKAGPVPAANGEPQLIRRYGVLFVTKDDRLKSALAANFAERNRLELRPFSGSLAELEANFGGIELPSVLAADLSQGSTSDIEILERLKKTVFSKVPIVAISDHSDQRMVRGLMQAKVDDWLPAGCSADEIHSSCESAIRAHQAEAGDGEAKCTSFFPAHGGCGNTALAIEAAFLIGSRKKQLQTTCLVDLNFQDGAIADYLDLTPAFQLSELANMPRRLDRQLLDVMLTRHRSGMAVLAAPRVQGKFLEIGADLVAAILGLLSEAFDHLIIDLPGNWYPWTDNVIWGSDRIFVVTGFTVPGLRNSRLLADAIAAKVAGNTGVSVIVNKFHEPLIGAGLSRKDAETILENRLGGFIPGLGRIVDDAINEGRSLSESRAGNKIEKRLREILYGSSRSKKAE
;
A
#
# COMPACT_ATOMS: atom_id res chain seq x y z
N MET A 1 36.22 45.87 -44.01
CA MET A 1 37.61 45.40 -44.08
C MET A 1 37.50 43.91 -43.89
N THR A 2 37.27 43.14 -44.96
CA THR A 2 38.27 42.51 -45.84
C THR A 2 39.03 41.41 -45.09
N GLU A 3 39.10 40.15 -45.43
CA GLU A 3 38.99 39.31 -46.66
C GLU A 3 39.34 37.89 -46.19
N ARG A 4 38.60 36.88 -46.57
CA ARG A 4 38.97 35.80 -47.50
C ARG A 4 40.33 35.09 -47.26
N PHE A 5 40.32 33.77 -47.14
CA PHE A 5 40.87 32.87 -48.17
C PHE A 5 40.50 31.43 -47.90
N SER A 6 39.99 30.82 -48.94
CA SER A 6 39.76 29.45 -49.27
C SER A 6 41.08 28.72 -49.57
N GLU A 7 41.13 27.37 -49.45
CA GLU A 7 41.49 26.46 -50.57
C GLU A 7 41.54 24.98 -50.16
N GLU A 8 40.96 24.25 -50.98
CA GLU A 8 40.88 22.81 -51.20
C GLU A 8 42.20 22.06 -51.27
N ARG A 9 42.13 20.74 -51.01
CA ARG A 9 42.70 19.56 -51.74
C ARG A 9 42.40 18.34 -50.88
N GLY A 10 41.66 17.31 -51.17
CA GLY A 10 41.59 16.53 -52.37
C GLY A 10 42.56 15.35 -52.30
N LEU A 11 42.07 14.16 -51.90
CA LEU A 11 42.62 12.88 -52.34
C LEU A 11 41.66 11.70 -52.01
N ALA A 12 41.25 11.03 -53.01
CA ALA A 12 40.38 9.82 -53.01
C ALA A 12 41.23 8.50 -53.02
N PRO A 13 40.68 7.32 -53.24
CA PRO A 13 40.61 6.28 -52.24
C PRO A 13 41.52 5.05 -52.56
N ARG A 14 41.77 4.19 -51.62
CA ARG A 14 42.31 2.85 -51.89
C ARG A 14 41.39 1.81 -51.26
N GLY A 15 40.90 0.93 -52.13
CA GLY A 15 40.11 -0.23 -51.82
C GLY A 15 40.88 -1.32 -51.06
N GLY A 16 40.15 -2.09 -50.32
CA GLY A 16 40.62 -3.32 -49.65
C GLY A 16 39.40 -4.22 -49.42
N SER A 17 39.27 -5.20 -50.26
CA SER A 17 38.31 -6.31 -50.17
C SER A 17 38.53 -7.13 -48.92
N ALA A 18 37.49 -7.37 -48.14
CA ALA A 18 37.50 -8.44 -47.14
C ALA A 18 36.18 -9.22 -47.18
N ARG A 19 36.35 -10.43 -47.42
CA ARG A 19 35.50 -11.60 -47.58
C ARG A 19 34.29 -11.64 -46.70
N GLU A 20 33.12 -11.86 -47.33
CA GLU A 20 31.92 -12.47 -46.75
C GLU A 20 32.30 -13.83 -46.13
N LYS A 21 31.94 -14.02 -44.88
CA LYS A 21 31.87 -15.33 -44.23
C LYS A 21 30.39 -15.63 -43.96
N ASP A 22 29.98 -16.72 -44.49
CA ASP A 22 28.70 -17.39 -44.40
C ASP A 22 28.14 -17.40 -42.94
N ALA A 23 26.96 -16.85 -42.77
CA ALA A 23 26.14 -17.06 -41.60
C ALA A 23 25.15 -18.19 -41.86
N ALA A 24 25.22 -19.22 -41.03
CA ALA A 24 24.30 -20.35 -41.04
C ALA A 24 22.86 -19.93 -40.66
N PRO A 25 21.84 -20.56 -41.21
CA PRO A 25 20.45 -20.22 -40.91
C PRO A 25 20.02 -20.74 -39.51
N SER A 26 19.34 -19.88 -38.75
CA SER A 26 18.67 -20.24 -37.49
C SER A 26 17.51 -21.22 -37.74
N PRO A 27 17.27 -22.16 -36.81
CA PRO A 27 16.18 -23.12 -36.95
C PRO A 27 14.79 -22.48 -36.77
N ALA A 28 13.88 -22.84 -37.67
CA ALA A 28 12.49 -22.41 -37.65
C ALA A 28 11.75 -22.86 -36.41
N LEU A 29 11.12 -21.92 -35.72
CA LEU A 29 10.19 -22.16 -34.63
C LEU A 29 8.90 -22.83 -35.16
N GLY A 30 8.63 -23.99 -34.62
CA GLY A 30 7.52 -24.85 -34.96
C GLY A 30 6.18 -24.31 -34.49
N ARG A 31 5.20 -24.54 -35.32
CA ARG A 31 3.73 -24.63 -35.18
C ARG A 31 3.12 -24.20 -33.84
N THR A 32 2.41 -23.09 -33.90
CA THR A 32 1.42 -22.67 -32.92
C THR A 32 0.25 -23.66 -32.86
N ALA A 33 0.09 -24.32 -31.71
CA ALA A 33 -1.14 -25.06 -31.42
C ALA A 33 -2.28 -24.05 -31.16
N LYS A 34 -3.38 -24.20 -31.88
CA LYS A 34 -4.62 -23.43 -31.66
C LYS A 34 -5.20 -23.84 -30.30
N ALA A 35 -5.15 -22.92 -29.31
CA ALA A 35 -5.89 -23.06 -28.08
C ALA A 35 -7.38 -22.84 -28.35
N GLY A 36 -8.21 -23.80 -27.98
CA GLY A 36 -9.66 -23.70 -28.01
C GLY A 36 -10.19 -22.65 -27.02
N PRO A 37 -11.44 -22.21 -27.16
CA PRO A 37 -12.01 -21.21 -26.30
C PRO A 37 -12.15 -21.73 -24.86
N VAL A 38 -11.52 -21.00 -23.91
CA VAL A 38 -11.67 -21.24 -22.47
C VAL A 38 -13.07 -20.74 -22.06
N PRO A 39 -13.87 -21.51 -21.30
CA PRO A 39 -15.18 -21.07 -20.86
C PRO A 39 -15.03 -19.84 -19.94
N ALA A 40 -15.87 -18.84 -20.18
CA ALA A 40 -15.95 -17.64 -19.37
C ALA A 40 -16.38 -18.01 -17.94
N ALA A 41 -15.48 -17.88 -16.99
CA ALA A 41 -15.84 -17.88 -15.57
C ALA A 41 -16.48 -16.52 -15.27
N ASN A 42 -17.78 -16.51 -15.01
CA ASN A 42 -18.50 -15.35 -14.51
C ASN A 42 -18.12 -15.11 -13.05
N GLY A 43 -17.02 -14.43 -12.82
CA GLY A 43 -16.56 -13.91 -11.56
C GLY A 43 -15.85 -12.61 -11.86
N GLU A 44 -16.38 -11.50 -11.37
CA GLU A 44 -15.65 -10.24 -11.37
C GLU A 44 -14.31 -10.46 -10.66
N PRO A 45 -13.21 -9.86 -11.11
CA PRO A 45 -11.93 -9.97 -10.41
C PRO A 45 -12.12 -9.40 -9.01
N GLN A 46 -11.93 -10.21 -7.98
CA GLN A 46 -11.96 -9.77 -6.57
C GLN A 46 -10.73 -8.91 -6.32
N LEU A 47 -10.93 -7.65 -6.52
CA LEU A 47 -10.01 -6.55 -6.28
C LEU A 47 -9.92 -6.29 -4.80
N ILE A 48 -8.77 -6.43 -4.18
CA ILE A 48 -8.53 -6.17 -2.76
C ILE A 48 -9.49 -7.01 -1.90
N ARG A 49 -9.01 -7.66 -0.86
CA ARG A 49 -9.87 -8.38 0.08
C ARG A 49 -11.01 -7.45 0.50
N ARG A 50 -12.18 -7.63 -0.12
CA ARG A 50 -13.38 -6.88 0.25
C ARG A 50 -13.91 -7.48 1.54
N TYR A 51 -14.04 -6.65 2.53
CA TYR A 51 -14.65 -7.07 3.79
C TYR A 51 -16.16 -6.94 3.69
N GLY A 52 -16.87 -8.04 3.85
CA GLY A 52 -18.32 -8.04 3.85
C GLY A 52 -18.86 -7.34 5.10
N VAL A 53 -19.60 -6.25 4.91
CA VAL A 53 -20.33 -5.54 5.98
C VAL A 53 -21.77 -5.97 5.92
N LEU A 54 -22.20 -6.79 6.88
CA LEU A 54 -23.64 -7.11 7.03
C LEU A 54 -24.30 -5.95 7.76
N PHE A 55 -25.09 -5.18 7.04
CA PHE A 55 -25.79 -4.00 7.61
C PHE A 55 -27.27 -4.32 7.82
N VAL A 56 -27.67 -4.34 9.08
CA VAL A 56 -29.04 -4.63 9.51
C VAL A 56 -29.77 -3.34 9.81
N THR A 57 -30.79 -3.01 9.03
CA THR A 57 -31.63 -1.82 9.23
C THR A 57 -33.03 -2.02 8.64
N LYS A 58 -33.99 -1.28 9.19
CA LYS A 58 -35.33 -1.09 8.63
C LYS A 58 -35.46 0.23 7.87
N ASP A 59 -34.43 1.07 7.91
CA ASP A 59 -34.42 2.38 7.21
C ASP A 59 -33.87 2.23 5.79
N ASP A 60 -34.79 2.29 4.81
CA ASP A 60 -34.43 2.22 3.39
C ASP A 60 -33.64 3.44 2.91
N ARG A 61 -33.76 4.60 3.57
CA ARG A 61 -32.98 5.80 3.22
C ARG A 61 -31.53 5.64 3.64
N LEU A 62 -31.31 5.18 4.87
CA LEU A 62 -29.97 4.91 5.38
C LEU A 62 -29.29 3.82 4.55
N LYS A 63 -30.00 2.76 4.21
CA LYS A 63 -29.53 1.69 3.33
C LYS A 63 -29.08 2.22 1.97
N SER A 64 -29.87 3.08 1.34
CA SER A 64 -29.55 3.67 0.04
C SER A 64 -28.35 4.61 0.11
N ALA A 65 -28.24 5.44 1.15
CA ALA A 65 -27.11 6.34 1.38
C ALA A 65 -25.81 5.56 1.58
N LEU A 66 -25.85 4.47 2.37
CA LEU A 66 -24.70 3.58 2.57
C LEU A 66 -24.30 2.85 1.28
N ALA A 67 -25.26 2.36 0.50
CA ALA A 67 -24.96 1.68 -0.76
C ALA A 67 -24.21 2.59 -1.73
N ALA A 68 -24.62 3.87 -1.83
CA ALA A 68 -23.90 4.86 -2.64
C ALA A 68 -22.48 5.12 -2.12
N ASN A 69 -22.32 5.34 -0.81
CA ASN A 69 -21.03 5.62 -0.18
C ASN A 69 -20.04 4.44 -0.30
N PHE A 70 -20.52 3.22 -0.07
CA PHE A 70 -19.68 2.01 -0.15
C PHE A 70 -19.31 1.65 -1.60
N ALA A 71 -20.13 2.00 -2.58
CA ALA A 71 -19.80 1.81 -3.99
C ALA A 71 -18.63 2.68 -4.46
N GLU A 72 -18.45 3.85 -3.87
CA GLU A 72 -17.34 4.75 -4.17
C GLU A 72 -16.01 4.30 -3.52
N ARG A 73 -16.07 3.42 -2.53
CA ARG A 73 -14.94 3.00 -1.70
C ARG A 73 -14.75 1.48 -1.76
N ASN A 74 -13.85 1.01 -2.57
CA ASN A 74 -13.70 -0.40 -2.98
C ASN A 74 -13.31 -1.42 -1.90
N ARG A 75 -13.13 -1.03 -0.62
CA ARG A 75 -12.61 -1.92 0.43
C ARG A 75 -13.69 -2.69 1.19
N LEU A 76 -14.85 -2.08 1.39
CA LEU A 76 -15.98 -2.70 2.09
C LEU A 76 -17.09 -3.04 1.10
N GLU A 77 -17.60 -4.25 1.18
CA GLU A 77 -18.76 -4.70 0.43
C GLU A 77 -20.00 -4.68 1.32
N LEU A 78 -20.92 -3.77 1.03
CA LEU A 78 -22.17 -3.67 1.77
C LEU A 78 -23.10 -4.83 1.42
N ARG A 79 -23.51 -5.60 2.43
CA ARG A 79 -24.54 -6.64 2.35
C ARG A 79 -25.73 -6.21 3.20
N PRO A 80 -26.71 -5.49 2.64
CA PRO A 80 -27.81 -4.98 3.41
C PRO A 80 -28.80 -6.10 3.76
N PHE A 81 -29.18 -6.17 5.01
CA PHE A 81 -30.28 -6.99 5.50
C PHE A 81 -31.45 -6.06 5.92
N SER A 82 -32.54 -6.11 5.16
CA SER A 82 -33.75 -5.32 5.44
C SER A 82 -34.61 -6.04 6.48
N GLY A 83 -34.44 -5.69 7.75
CA GLY A 83 -35.18 -6.34 8.85
C GLY A 83 -34.61 -6.00 10.23
N SER A 84 -35.12 -6.71 11.23
CA SER A 84 -34.67 -6.61 12.62
C SER A 84 -33.56 -7.66 12.92
N LEU A 85 -32.88 -7.49 14.06
CA LEU A 85 -31.94 -8.50 14.56
C LEU A 85 -32.63 -9.84 14.84
N ALA A 86 -33.90 -9.84 15.27
CA ALA A 86 -34.67 -11.06 15.48
C ALA A 86 -34.92 -11.82 14.16
N GLU A 87 -35.22 -11.11 13.09
CA GLU A 87 -35.37 -11.71 11.77
C GLU A 87 -34.04 -12.22 11.21
N LEU A 88 -32.94 -11.52 11.49
CA LEU A 88 -31.61 -11.98 11.16
C LEU A 88 -31.27 -13.27 11.92
N GLU A 89 -31.52 -13.32 13.24
CA GLU A 89 -31.26 -14.53 14.06
C GLU A 89 -32.05 -15.73 13.54
N ALA A 90 -33.29 -15.54 13.15
CA ALA A 90 -34.15 -16.60 12.64
C ALA A 90 -33.73 -17.12 11.25
N ASN A 91 -33.12 -16.29 10.42
CA ASN A 91 -32.82 -16.60 9.01
C ASN A 91 -31.32 -16.74 8.72
N PHE A 92 -30.47 -16.78 9.72
CA PHE A 92 -29.01 -16.75 9.54
C PHE A 92 -28.44 -17.95 8.77
N GLY A 93 -29.13 -19.09 8.75
CA GLY A 93 -28.62 -20.35 8.17
C GLY A 93 -28.26 -20.33 6.68
N GLY A 94 -28.50 -19.25 5.96
CA GLY A 94 -28.14 -19.06 4.55
C GLY A 94 -27.25 -17.84 4.27
N ILE A 95 -26.76 -17.14 5.31
CA ILE A 95 -25.97 -15.93 5.18
C ILE A 95 -24.49 -16.25 5.43
N GLU A 96 -23.64 -15.85 4.50
CA GLU A 96 -22.19 -15.96 4.66
C GLU A 96 -21.71 -15.07 5.81
N LEU A 97 -20.78 -15.56 6.64
CA LEU A 97 -20.24 -14.81 7.77
C LEU A 97 -19.60 -13.49 7.30
N PRO A 98 -20.06 -12.34 7.81
CA PRO A 98 -19.50 -11.06 7.42
C PRO A 98 -18.16 -10.80 8.15
N SER A 99 -17.39 -9.85 7.63
CA SER A 99 -16.20 -9.34 8.31
C SER A 99 -16.53 -8.38 9.45
N VAL A 100 -17.70 -7.72 9.40
CA VAL A 100 -18.26 -6.89 10.46
C VAL A 100 -19.79 -6.91 10.36
N LEU A 101 -20.45 -6.90 11.52
CA LEU A 101 -21.89 -6.67 11.64
C LEU A 101 -22.11 -5.21 12.03
N ALA A 102 -22.83 -4.45 11.20
CA ALA A 102 -23.33 -3.12 11.56
C ALA A 102 -24.83 -3.21 11.80
N ALA A 103 -25.29 -2.85 12.99
CA ALA A 103 -26.69 -2.97 13.40
C ALA A 103 -27.29 -1.62 13.73
N ASP A 104 -28.32 -1.23 13.00
CA ASP A 104 -29.13 -0.05 13.28
C ASP A 104 -30.17 -0.36 14.35
N LEU A 105 -29.92 0.12 15.55
CA LEU A 105 -30.78 0.02 16.74
C LEU A 105 -31.49 1.34 17.06
N SER A 106 -31.51 2.30 16.15
CA SER A 106 -32.14 3.62 16.37
C SER A 106 -33.63 3.52 16.66
N GLN A 107 -34.30 2.50 16.13
CA GLN A 107 -35.71 2.18 16.40
C GLN A 107 -35.84 0.88 17.23
N GLY A 108 -34.73 0.43 17.82
CA GLY A 108 -34.65 -0.82 18.55
C GLY A 108 -35.23 -0.75 19.96
N SER A 109 -35.52 -1.92 20.51
CA SER A 109 -35.96 -2.11 21.88
C SER A 109 -34.86 -2.74 22.73
N THR A 110 -35.04 -2.80 24.06
CA THR A 110 -34.13 -3.51 24.96
C THR A 110 -33.98 -4.99 24.59
N SER A 111 -34.97 -5.61 23.92
CA SER A 111 -34.89 -6.98 23.42
C SER A 111 -33.86 -7.13 22.28
N ASP A 112 -33.58 -6.11 21.50
CA ASP A 112 -32.58 -6.17 20.43
C ASP A 112 -31.16 -6.28 20.99
N ILE A 113 -30.93 -5.72 22.17
CA ILE A 113 -29.65 -5.88 22.89
C ILE A 113 -29.44 -7.33 23.33
N GLU A 114 -30.47 -7.98 23.86
CA GLU A 114 -30.39 -9.37 24.27
C GLU A 114 -30.12 -10.30 23.06
N ILE A 115 -30.73 -9.97 21.92
CA ILE A 115 -30.48 -10.69 20.67
C ILE A 115 -29.03 -10.47 20.21
N LEU A 116 -28.57 -9.21 20.24
CA LEU A 116 -27.20 -8.88 19.86
C LEU A 116 -26.16 -9.61 20.74
N GLU A 117 -26.43 -9.67 22.08
CA GLU A 117 -25.58 -10.41 23.01
C GLU A 117 -25.56 -11.92 22.70
N ARG A 118 -26.71 -12.53 22.38
CA ARG A 118 -26.78 -13.94 21.95
C ARG A 118 -26.03 -14.17 20.64
N LEU A 119 -26.21 -13.32 19.64
CA LEU A 119 -25.53 -13.38 18.36
C LEU A 119 -24.01 -13.28 18.53
N LYS A 120 -23.52 -12.34 19.39
CA LYS A 120 -22.11 -12.21 19.71
C LYS A 120 -21.54 -13.43 20.42
N LYS A 121 -22.32 -14.10 21.25
CA LYS A 121 -21.88 -15.34 21.95
C LYS A 121 -21.91 -16.58 21.07
N THR A 122 -22.66 -16.56 19.98
CA THR A 122 -22.89 -17.73 19.11
C THR A 122 -22.25 -17.52 17.72
N VAL A 123 -23.00 -16.95 16.80
CA VAL A 123 -22.66 -16.88 15.39
C VAL A 123 -21.55 -15.86 15.12
N PHE A 124 -21.61 -14.69 15.77
CA PHE A 124 -20.67 -13.59 15.56
C PHE A 124 -19.58 -13.52 16.64
N SER A 125 -19.22 -14.63 17.27
CA SER A 125 -18.23 -14.65 18.34
C SER A 125 -16.86 -14.09 17.93
N LYS A 126 -16.52 -14.23 16.65
CA LYS A 126 -15.29 -13.70 16.03
C LYS A 126 -15.53 -12.58 15.04
N VAL A 127 -16.69 -11.97 15.02
CA VAL A 127 -17.05 -10.88 14.13
C VAL A 127 -17.21 -9.61 14.96
N PRO A 128 -16.51 -8.52 14.61
CA PRO A 128 -16.72 -7.24 15.27
C PRO A 128 -18.13 -6.70 15.00
N ILE A 129 -18.67 -5.96 15.95
CA ILE A 129 -20.02 -5.40 15.90
C ILE A 129 -19.94 -3.88 16.06
N VAL A 130 -20.54 -3.16 15.12
CA VAL A 130 -20.77 -1.71 15.18
C VAL A 130 -22.27 -1.50 15.39
N ALA A 131 -22.64 -0.80 16.45
CA ALA A 131 -24.02 -0.48 16.74
C ALA A 131 -24.33 0.98 16.43
N ILE A 132 -25.52 1.25 15.88
CA ILE A 132 -26.04 2.61 15.71
C ILE A 132 -27.25 2.74 16.63
N SER A 133 -27.19 3.65 17.61
CA SER A 133 -28.27 3.78 18.62
C SER A 133 -28.38 5.20 19.13
N ASP A 134 -29.51 5.50 19.78
CA ASP A 134 -29.67 6.78 20.51
C ASP A 134 -28.87 6.72 21.83
N HIS A 135 -27.92 7.64 22.00
CA HIS A 135 -27.06 7.74 23.20
C HIS A 135 -27.79 8.28 24.42
N SER A 136 -29.03 8.72 24.29
CA SER A 136 -29.81 9.27 25.41
C SER A 136 -30.30 8.23 26.43
N ASP A 137 -30.35 6.94 26.03
CA ASP A 137 -30.80 5.86 26.92
C ASP A 137 -29.65 5.16 27.61
N GLN A 138 -29.50 5.40 28.92
CA GLN A 138 -28.49 4.74 29.78
C GLN A 138 -28.60 3.20 29.80
N ARG A 139 -29.80 2.66 29.59
CA ARG A 139 -30.00 1.19 29.56
C ARG A 139 -29.42 0.63 28.26
N MET A 140 -29.63 1.34 27.14
CA MET A 140 -29.07 0.99 25.84
C MET A 140 -27.53 0.96 25.92
N VAL A 141 -26.93 2.04 26.40
CA VAL A 141 -25.46 2.14 26.55
C VAL A 141 -24.90 1.00 27.41
N ARG A 142 -25.51 0.73 28.55
CA ARG A 142 -25.05 -0.39 29.41
C ARG A 142 -25.20 -1.74 28.72
N GLY A 143 -26.28 -1.96 28.00
CA GLY A 143 -26.51 -3.19 27.25
C GLY A 143 -25.50 -3.39 26.13
N LEU A 144 -25.18 -2.34 25.36
CA LEU A 144 -24.16 -2.38 24.31
C LEU A 144 -22.78 -2.73 24.88
N MET A 145 -22.42 -2.15 26.04
CA MET A 145 -21.19 -2.50 26.76
C MET A 145 -21.18 -3.97 27.20
N GLN A 146 -22.28 -4.50 27.70
CA GLN A 146 -22.41 -5.92 28.08
C GLN A 146 -22.34 -6.87 26.89
N ALA A 147 -22.95 -6.47 25.75
CA ALA A 147 -22.89 -7.21 24.49
C ALA A 147 -21.49 -7.14 23.84
N LYS A 148 -20.54 -6.35 24.41
CA LYS A 148 -19.19 -6.18 23.89
C LYS A 148 -19.19 -5.76 22.42
N VAL A 149 -19.96 -4.73 22.09
CA VAL A 149 -19.86 -4.09 20.77
C VAL A 149 -18.51 -3.41 20.63
N ASP A 150 -17.93 -3.48 19.46
CA ASP A 150 -16.57 -2.99 19.19
C ASP A 150 -16.56 -1.47 19.00
N ASP A 151 -17.68 -0.92 18.49
CA ASP A 151 -17.89 0.53 18.38
C ASP A 151 -19.39 0.86 18.35
N TRP A 152 -19.76 2.06 18.73
CA TRP A 152 -21.14 2.54 18.59
C TRP A 152 -21.20 3.98 18.10
N LEU A 153 -22.19 4.25 17.27
CA LEU A 153 -22.46 5.53 16.64
C LEU A 153 -23.82 6.10 17.07
N PRO A 154 -23.97 7.44 17.09
CA PRO A 154 -25.28 8.06 17.35
C PRO A 154 -26.27 7.80 16.23
N ALA A 155 -27.54 7.71 16.56
CA ALA A 155 -28.60 7.75 15.56
C ALA A 155 -28.49 9.05 14.74
N GLY A 156 -28.56 8.91 13.40
CA GLY A 156 -28.38 10.04 12.48
C GLY A 156 -26.92 10.31 12.08
N CYS A 157 -25.96 9.44 12.45
CA CYS A 157 -24.61 9.49 11.92
C CYS A 157 -24.59 9.38 10.39
N SER A 158 -23.56 9.94 9.78
CA SER A 158 -23.37 9.92 8.33
C SER A 158 -22.90 8.54 7.82
N ALA A 159 -23.11 8.29 6.52
CA ALA A 159 -22.61 7.08 5.87
C ALA A 159 -21.07 6.96 5.97
N ASP A 160 -20.37 8.09 5.96
CA ASP A 160 -18.90 8.15 6.14
C ASP A 160 -18.46 7.71 7.53
N GLU A 161 -19.17 8.09 8.57
CA GLU A 161 -18.90 7.69 9.95
C GLU A 161 -19.13 6.20 10.12
N ILE A 162 -20.20 5.65 9.57
CA ILE A 162 -20.50 4.20 9.62
C ILE A 162 -19.40 3.42 8.88
N HIS A 163 -18.99 3.88 7.69
CA HIS A 163 -17.91 3.25 6.92
C HIS A 163 -16.61 3.23 7.73
N SER A 164 -16.21 4.37 8.29
CA SER A 164 -14.97 4.51 9.07
C SER A 164 -14.96 3.67 10.34
N SER A 165 -16.09 3.59 11.04
CA SER A 165 -16.26 2.74 12.23
C SER A 165 -16.16 1.26 11.86
N CYS A 166 -16.80 0.80 10.78
CA CYS A 166 -16.68 -0.57 10.30
C CYS A 166 -15.23 -0.94 9.95
N GLU A 167 -14.51 -0.05 9.25
CA GLU A 167 -13.09 -0.29 8.96
C GLU A 167 -12.24 -0.41 10.23
N SER A 168 -12.46 0.49 11.18
CA SER A 168 -11.71 0.51 12.45
C SER A 168 -11.97 -0.76 13.27
N ALA A 169 -13.23 -1.20 13.34
CA ALA A 169 -13.63 -2.41 14.05
C ALA A 169 -13.01 -3.68 13.43
N ILE A 170 -13.00 -3.78 12.09
CA ILE A 170 -12.34 -4.88 11.37
C ILE A 170 -10.85 -4.91 11.68
N ARG A 171 -10.17 -3.77 11.59
CA ARG A 171 -8.71 -3.67 11.85
C ARG A 171 -8.35 -4.02 13.29
N ALA A 172 -9.12 -3.53 14.25
CA ALA A 172 -8.90 -3.83 15.66
C ALA A 172 -9.03 -5.33 15.95
N HIS A 173 -10.08 -5.93 15.40
CA HIS A 173 -10.35 -7.36 15.58
C HIS A 173 -9.29 -8.27 14.94
N GLN A 174 -8.80 -7.92 13.75
CA GLN A 174 -7.72 -8.64 13.08
C GLN A 174 -6.40 -8.54 13.83
N ALA A 175 -6.11 -7.37 14.41
CA ALA A 175 -4.91 -7.19 15.25
C ALA A 175 -4.94 -8.07 16.51
N GLU A 176 -6.12 -8.31 17.09
CA GLU A 176 -6.30 -9.19 18.25
C GLU A 176 -6.25 -10.68 17.88
N ALA A 177 -6.80 -11.06 16.74
CA ALA A 177 -6.89 -12.47 16.30
C ALA A 177 -5.55 -13.03 15.79
N GLY A 178 -4.56 -12.19 15.51
CA GLY A 178 -3.31 -12.65 14.87
C GLY A 178 -3.46 -13.07 13.40
N ASP A 179 -4.69 -13.04 12.88
CA ASP A 179 -5.06 -13.33 11.48
C ASP A 179 -5.05 -12.08 10.61
N GLY A 180 -4.23 -11.09 10.99
CA GLY A 180 -4.21 -9.80 10.32
C GLY A 180 -3.73 -9.89 8.88
N GLU A 181 -4.43 -9.19 7.97
CA GLU A 181 -3.85 -8.78 6.70
C GLU A 181 -2.44 -8.24 6.91
N ALA A 182 -1.58 -8.42 5.93
CA ALA A 182 -0.25 -7.85 5.95
C ALA A 182 -0.30 -6.36 6.32
N LYS A 183 0.59 -5.95 7.22
CA LYS A 183 0.75 -4.52 7.51
C LYS A 183 1.40 -3.83 6.34
N CYS A 184 0.65 -2.98 5.66
CA CYS A 184 1.10 -2.27 4.49
C CYS A 184 1.73 -0.92 4.84
N THR A 185 2.99 -0.72 4.48
CA THR A 185 3.70 0.56 4.62
C THR A 185 4.14 1.04 3.25
N SER A 186 3.58 2.17 2.81
CA SER A 186 3.87 2.74 1.49
C SER A 186 4.79 3.94 1.57
N PHE A 187 5.72 4.01 0.62
CA PHE A 187 6.63 5.13 0.43
C PHE A 187 6.28 5.85 -0.87
N PHE A 188 6.01 7.14 -0.80
CA PHE A 188 5.61 7.97 -1.94
C PHE A 188 6.62 9.11 -2.14
N PRO A 189 7.29 9.22 -3.30
CA PRO A 189 8.26 10.30 -3.52
C PRO A 189 7.55 11.63 -3.83
N ALA A 190 7.91 12.69 -3.15
CA ALA A 190 7.43 14.03 -3.47
C ALA A 190 8.07 14.59 -4.75
N HIS A 191 9.23 14.07 -5.13
CA HIS A 191 9.94 14.40 -6.37
C HIS A 191 10.99 13.35 -6.70
N GLY A 192 11.45 13.34 -7.95
CA GLY A 192 12.52 12.43 -8.38
C GLY A 192 13.82 12.61 -7.59
N GLY A 193 14.54 11.53 -7.35
CA GLY A 193 15.84 11.54 -6.67
C GLY A 193 15.79 11.85 -5.16
N CYS A 194 14.63 11.92 -4.53
CA CYS A 194 14.52 12.15 -3.07
C CYS A 194 15.01 10.96 -2.23
N GLY A 195 15.22 9.79 -2.83
CA GLY A 195 15.71 8.57 -2.16
C GLY A 195 14.58 7.69 -1.60
N ASN A 196 13.40 7.76 -2.21
CA ASN A 196 12.22 6.98 -1.82
C ASN A 196 12.52 5.48 -1.80
N THR A 197 12.99 4.93 -2.91
CA THR A 197 13.34 3.52 -3.08
C THR A 197 14.37 3.05 -2.03
N ALA A 198 15.42 3.83 -1.79
CA ALA A 198 16.43 3.49 -0.78
C ALA A 198 15.81 3.41 0.63
N LEU A 199 14.91 4.33 0.98
CA LEU A 199 14.23 4.30 2.28
C LEU A 199 13.20 3.17 2.38
N ALA A 200 12.50 2.84 1.29
CA ALA A 200 11.61 1.67 1.25
C ALA A 200 12.37 0.36 1.47
N ILE A 201 13.51 0.20 0.81
CA ILE A 201 14.42 -0.95 0.99
C ILE A 201 14.87 -1.04 2.46
N GLU A 202 15.39 0.03 3.03
CA GLU A 202 15.86 0.02 4.42
C GLU A 202 14.74 -0.21 5.42
N ALA A 203 13.54 0.31 5.16
CA ALA A 203 12.37 0.04 5.98
C ALA A 203 11.98 -1.45 5.94
N ALA A 204 12.07 -2.09 4.77
CA ALA A 204 11.80 -3.51 4.63
C ALA A 204 12.79 -4.36 5.43
N PHE A 205 14.07 -4.05 5.37
CA PHE A 205 15.08 -4.72 6.20
C PHE A 205 14.86 -4.48 7.70
N LEU A 206 14.54 -3.25 8.11
CA LEU A 206 14.30 -2.90 9.50
C LEU A 206 13.06 -3.61 10.07
N ILE A 207 11.98 -3.65 9.31
CA ILE A 207 10.73 -4.30 9.71
C ILE A 207 10.93 -5.80 9.77
N GLY A 208 11.52 -6.38 8.73
CA GLY A 208 11.77 -7.81 8.64
C GLY A 208 12.81 -8.34 9.63
N SER A 209 13.84 -7.56 9.99
CA SER A 209 14.83 -7.97 11.00
C SER A 209 14.27 -7.96 12.42
N ARG A 210 13.18 -7.23 12.67
CA ARG A 210 12.48 -7.24 13.95
C ARG A 210 11.79 -8.59 14.14
N LYS A 211 12.12 -9.30 15.21
CA LYS A 211 11.59 -10.65 15.52
C LYS A 211 11.95 -11.74 14.50
N LYS A 212 12.97 -11.54 13.67
CA LYS A 212 13.38 -12.49 12.62
C LYS A 212 12.28 -12.76 11.56
N GLN A 213 11.54 -11.73 11.18
CA GLN A 213 10.41 -11.80 10.23
C GLN A 213 10.79 -11.46 8.79
N LEU A 214 12.07 -11.58 8.39
CA LEU A 214 12.47 -11.30 7.00
C LEU A 214 11.77 -12.21 5.98
N GLN A 215 11.48 -13.44 6.36
CA GLN A 215 10.81 -14.40 5.47
C GLN A 215 9.32 -14.09 5.25
N THR A 216 8.70 -13.34 6.18
CA THR A 216 7.30 -12.93 6.12
C THR A 216 7.15 -11.45 5.72
N THR A 217 8.22 -10.83 5.23
CA THR A 217 8.22 -9.46 4.72
C THR A 217 8.43 -9.48 3.21
N CYS A 218 7.59 -8.75 2.49
CA CYS A 218 7.72 -8.55 1.06
C CYS A 218 7.94 -7.07 0.73
N LEU A 219 8.98 -6.79 -0.05
CA LEU A 219 9.24 -5.49 -0.65
C LEU A 219 8.65 -5.47 -2.05
N VAL A 220 7.81 -4.49 -2.34
CA VAL A 220 7.02 -4.41 -3.58
C VAL A 220 7.39 -3.15 -4.35
N ASP A 221 7.91 -3.34 -5.56
CA ASP A 221 8.19 -2.25 -6.51
C ASP A 221 6.96 -2.02 -7.40
N LEU A 222 6.21 -0.96 -7.16
CA LEU A 222 5.11 -0.55 -8.02
C LEU A 222 5.52 0.52 -9.05
N ASN A 223 6.81 0.87 -9.12
CA ASN A 223 7.32 1.72 -10.18
C ASN A 223 7.60 0.90 -11.44
N PHE A 224 6.54 0.43 -12.06
CA PHE A 224 6.60 -0.48 -13.21
C PHE A 224 7.31 0.09 -14.44
N GLN A 225 7.49 1.40 -14.52
CA GLN A 225 8.17 2.04 -15.64
C GLN A 225 9.67 2.19 -15.39
N ASP A 226 10.04 2.62 -14.18
CA ASP A 226 11.40 2.98 -13.80
C ASP A 226 11.85 2.23 -12.54
N GLY A 227 11.41 0.98 -12.38
CA GLY A 227 11.74 0.14 -11.23
C GLY A 227 13.23 0.13 -10.94
N ALA A 228 13.59 0.32 -9.67
CA ALA A 228 14.99 0.41 -9.26
C ALA A 228 15.36 -0.57 -8.12
N ILE A 229 14.38 -1.21 -7.50
CA ILE A 229 14.63 -2.14 -6.37
C ILE A 229 15.54 -3.28 -6.80
N ALA A 230 15.32 -3.84 -8.01
CA ALA A 230 16.16 -4.90 -8.53
C ALA A 230 17.63 -4.50 -8.64
N ASP A 231 17.89 -3.33 -9.24
CA ASP A 231 19.24 -2.80 -9.38
C ASP A 231 19.91 -2.51 -8.02
N TYR A 232 19.14 -1.97 -7.06
CA TYR A 232 19.63 -1.61 -5.72
C TYR A 232 19.97 -2.83 -4.86
N LEU A 233 19.37 -3.98 -5.13
CA LEU A 233 19.55 -5.20 -4.36
C LEU A 233 20.34 -6.28 -5.12
N ASP A 234 20.89 -5.94 -6.30
CA ASP A 234 21.58 -6.89 -7.20
C ASP A 234 20.72 -8.12 -7.48
N LEU A 235 19.45 -7.88 -7.86
CA LEU A 235 18.48 -8.92 -8.18
C LEU A 235 18.11 -8.90 -9.66
N THR A 236 17.83 -10.08 -10.19
CA THR A 236 17.21 -10.20 -11.51
C THR A 236 15.68 -10.36 -11.33
N PRO A 237 14.85 -9.46 -11.88
CA PRO A 237 13.40 -9.63 -11.83
C PRO A 237 12.97 -10.97 -12.42
N ALA A 238 12.15 -11.70 -11.68
CA ALA A 238 11.77 -13.07 -12.07
C ALA A 238 10.63 -13.11 -13.09
N PHE A 239 9.98 -11.99 -13.42
CA PHE A 239 8.81 -11.97 -14.30
C PHE A 239 8.85 -10.83 -15.32
N GLN A 240 8.07 -11.00 -16.41
CA GLN A 240 7.83 -9.95 -17.39
C GLN A 240 6.43 -9.37 -17.20
N LEU A 241 6.37 -8.11 -16.79
CA LEU A 241 5.10 -7.42 -16.51
C LEU A 241 4.17 -7.33 -17.72
N SER A 242 4.74 -7.25 -18.93
CA SER A 242 3.99 -7.24 -20.19
C SER A 242 3.15 -8.51 -20.43
N GLU A 243 3.57 -9.64 -19.90
CA GLU A 243 2.81 -10.90 -20.00
C GLU A 243 1.59 -10.90 -19.08
N LEU A 244 1.74 -10.33 -17.88
CA LEU A 244 0.67 -10.19 -16.90
C LEU A 244 -0.36 -9.12 -17.28
N ALA A 245 0.08 -7.99 -17.81
CA ALA A 245 -0.80 -6.91 -18.24
C ALA A 245 -1.82 -7.38 -19.27
N ASN A 246 -1.44 -8.37 -20.10
CA ASN A 246 -2.32 -8.97 -21.11
C ASN A 246 -3.21 -10.10 -20.58
N MET A 247 -2.96 -10.61 -19.37
CA MET A 247 -3.67 -11.78 -18.81
C MET A 247 -3.91 -11.68 -17.30
N PRO A 248 -4.58 -10.63 -16.78
CA PRO A 248 -4.76 -10.44 -15.35
C PRO A 248 -5.52 -11.58 -14.65
N ARG A 249 -6.35 -12.33 -15.39
CA ARG A 249 -7.11 -13.50 -14.87
C ARG A 249 -6.26 -14.74 -14.62
N ARG A 250 -4.98 -14.75 -14.99
CA ARG A 250 -4.06 -15.86 -14.75
C ARG A 250 -3.26 -15.73 -13.46
N LEU A 251 -3.40 -14.60 -12.77
CA LEU A 251 -2.68 -14.37 -11.54
C LEU A 251 -3.28 -15.24 -10.43
N ASP A 252 -2.51 -16.24 -10.03
CA ASP A 252 -2.77 -17.10 -8.89
C ASP A 252 -1.54 -17.14 -7.97
N ARG A 253 -1.66 -17.87 -6.86
CA ARG A 253 -0.58 -17.98 -5.88
C ARG A 253 0.67 -18.62 -6.46
N GLN A 254 0.55 -19.61 -7.36
CA GLN A 254 1.70 -20.29 -7.96
C GLN A 254 2.46 -19.33 -8.89
N LEU A 255 1.73 -18.56 -9.69
CA LEU A 255 2.34 -17.55 -10.55
C LEU A 255 2.98 -16.43 -9.74
N LEU A 256 2.32 -15.98 -8.64
CA LEU A 256 2.91 -15.00 -7.73
C LEU A 256 4.23 -15.50 -7.15
N ASP A 257 4.31 -16.76 -6.70
CA ASP A 257 5.54 -17.33 -6.15
C ASP A 257 6.69 -17.35 -7.18
N VAL A 258 6.37 -17.56 -8.47
CA VAL A 258 7.36 -17.49 -9.57
C VAL A 258 7.79 -16.04 -9.83
N MET A 259 6.92 -15.06 -9.62
CA MET A 259 7.21 -13.63 -9.81
C MET A 259 8.11 -13.07 -8.71
N LEU A 260 8.11 -13.68 -7.53
CA LEU A 260 8.89 -13.23 -6.40
C LEU A 260 10.35 -13.64 -6.53
N THR A 261 11.24 -12.67 -6.38
CA THR A 261 12.67 -12.90 -6.23
C THR A 261 13.04 -12.92 -4.74
N ARG A 262 13.92 -13.81 -4.32
CA ARG A 262 14.41 -13.85 -2.95
C ARG A 262 15.78 -13.16 -2.85
N HIS A 263 15.84 -12.12 -2.03
CA HIS A 263 17.13 -11.54 -1.65
C HIS A 263 17.91 -12.52 -0.75
N ARG A 264 19.24 -12.43 -0.72
CA ARG A 264 20.11 -13.30 0.11
C ARG A 264 19.77 -13.32 1.61
N SER A 265 19.07 -12.29 2.10
CA SER A 265 18.57 -12.24 3.48
C SER A 265 17.33 -13.12 3.73
N GLY A 266 16.75 -13.70 2.70
CA GLY A 266 15.48 -14.43 2.73
C GLY A 266 14.23 -13.58 2.50
N MET A 267 14.36 -12.25 2.44
CA MET A 267 13.25 -11.34 2.15
C MET A 267 12.73 -11.54 0.71
N ALA A 268 11.41 -11.59 0.56
CA ALA A 268 10.78 -11.64 -0.74
C ALA A 268 10.74 -10.24 -1.38
N VAL A 269 10.95 -10.18 -2.68
CA VAL A 269 10.93 -8.94 -3.46
C VAL A 269 10.11 -9.15 -4.72
N LEU A 270 9.05 -8.37 -4.88
CA LEU A 270 8.39 -8.22 -6.16
C LEU A 270 9.10 -7.06 -6.89
N ALA A 271 10.10 -7.40 -7.68
CA ALA A 271 10.93 -6.43 -8.38
C ALA A 271 10.33 -6.13 -9.75
N ALA A 272 9.96 -4.87 -10.00
CA ALA A 272 9.52 -4.44 -11.31
C ALA A 272 10.71 -4.43 -12.30
N PRO A 273 10.57 -5.07 -13.47
CA PRO A 273 11.58 -4.95 -14.52
C PRO A 273 11.56 -3.52 -15.08
N ARG A 274 12.74 -2.95 -15.34
CA ARG A 274 12.83 -1.64 -16.00
C ARG A 274 12.39 -1.75 -17.47
N VAL A 275 11.35 -1.01 -17.84
CA VAL A 275 10.81 -1.01 -19.22
C VAL A 275 11.24 0.26 -19.93
N GLN A 276 12.11 0.13 -20.91
CA GLN A 276 12.56 1.26 -21.74
C GLN A 276 11.83 1.31 -23.08
N GLY A 277 11.54 2.52 -23.55
CA GLY A 277 11.01 2.75 -24.89
C GLY A 277 9.54 2.41 -25.11
N LYS A 278 8.82 1.94 -24.08
CA LYS A 278 7.37 1.66 -24.13
C LYS A 278 6.73 2.08 -22.83
N PHE A 279 5.60 2.76 -22.91
CA PHE A 279 4.75 2.97 -21.75
C PHE A 279 3.93 1.70 -21.52
N LEU A 280 3.98 1.19 -20.29
CA LEU A 280 3.21 0.03 -19.90
C LEU A 280 1.99 0.49 -19.09
N GLU A 281 0.82 0.35 -19.67
CA GLU A 281 -0.42 0.63 -18.95
C GLU A 281 -0.79 -0.57 -18.09
N ILE A 282 -0.71 -0.37 -16.77
CA ILE A 282 -1.07 -1.37 -15.78
C ILE A 282 -2.43 -1.00 -15.20
N GLY A 283 -3.40 -1.89 -15.38
CA GLY A 283 -4.75 -1.70 -14.86
C GLY A 283 -4.82 -1.80 -13.33
N ALA A 284 -5.77 -1.09 -12.75
CA ALA A 284 -6.02 -1.10 -11.31
C ALA A 284 -6.33 -2.51 -10.78
N ASP A 285 -7.02 -3.30 -11.58
CA ASP A 285 -7.41 -4.69 -11.26
C ASP A 285 -6.20 -5.59 -11.05
N LEU A 286 -5.18 -5.46 -11.89
CA LEU A 286 -3.96 -6.25 -11.76
C LEU A 286 -3.17 -5.88 -10.50
N VAL A 287 -2.99 -4.57 -10.23
CA VAL A 287 -2.28 -4.11 -9.04
C VAL A 287 -2.99 -4.59 -7.78
N ALA A 288 -4.31 -4.49 -7.74
CA ALA A 288 -5.10 -4.94 -6.62
C ALA A 288 -5.03 -6.46 -6.41
N ALA A 289 -5.09 -7.25 -7.49
CA ALA A 289 -4.94 -8.70 -7.41
C ALA A 289 -3.56 -9.11 -6.89
N ILE A 290 -2.48 -8.46 -7.36
CA ILE A 290 -1.11 -8.68 -6.86
C ILE A 290 -1.04 -8.39 -5.36
N LEU A 291 -1.49 -7.21 -4.93
CA LEU A 291 -1.43 -6.81 -3.52
C LEU A 291 -2.32 -7.69 -2.64
N GLY A 292 -3.49 -8.11 -3.13
CA GLY A 292 -4.37 -9.05 -2.45
C GLY A 292 -3.66 -10.37 -2.14
N LEU A 293 -3.07 -11.01 -3.15
CA LEU A 293 -2.34 -12.26 -2.97
C LEU A 293 -1.10 -12.10 -2.07
N LEU A 294 -0.38 -10.97 -2.20
CA LEU A 294 0.76 -10.68 -1.32
C LEU A 294 0.31 -10.49 0.13
N SER A 295 -0.83 -9.82 0.37
CA SER A 295 -1.34 -9.61 1.72
C SER A 295 -1.80 -10.90 2.42
N GLU A 296 -2.16 -11.92 1.65
CA GLU A 296 -2.44 -13.26 2.18
C GLU A 296 -1.16 -14.07 2.48
N ALA A 297 -0.06 -13.77 1.77
CA ALA A 297 1.18 -14.54 1.85
C ALA A 297 2.20 -13.99 2.85
N PHE A 298 2.13 -12.70 3.20
CA PHE A 298 3.14 -12.02 4.01
C PHE A 298 2.52 -11.22 5.16
N ASP A 299 3.26 -11.10 6.28
CA ASP A 299 2.86 -10.30 7.44
C ASP A 299 3.10 -8.80 7.23
N HIS A 300 4.07 -8.45 6.38
CA HIS A 300 4.46 -7.07 6.10
C HIS A 300 4.67 -6.85 4.60
N LEU A 301 3.99 -5.84 4.06
CA LEU A 301 4.23 -5.33 2.72
C LEU A 301 4.84 -3.93 2.81
N ILE A 302 6.00 -3.75 2.20
CA ILE A 302 6.63 -2.46 2.05
C ILE A 302 6.57 -2.08 0.58
N ILE A 303 5.88 -1.00 0.27
CA ILE A 303 5.52 -0.63 -1.10
C ILE A 303 6.29 0.62 -1.52
N ASP A 304 7.09 0.49 -2.58
CA ASP A 304 7.75 1.62 -3.25
C ASP A 304 6.83 2.13 -4.37
N LEU A 305 6.27 3.32 -4.19
CA LEU A 305 5.36 3.95 -5.13
C LEU A 305 6.11 4.86 -6.12
N PRO A 306 5.66 4.93 -7.39
CA PRO A 306 6.16 5.91 -8.35
C PRO A 306 5.75 7.33 -7.99
N GLY A 307 6.48 8.33 -8.50
CA GLY A 307 6.18 9.75 -8.26
C GLY A 307 4.96 10.27 -9.02
N ASN A 308 4.46 9.52 -9.99
CA ASN A 308 3.27 9.86 -10.74
C ASN A 308 2.03 9.20 -10.12
N TRP A 309 0.89 9.89 -10.21
CA TRP A 309 -0.41 9.36 -9.78
C TRP A 309 -1.03 8.54 -10.91
N TYR A 310 -1.14 7.25 -10.72
CA TYR A 310 -1.78 6.31 -11.66
C TYR A 310 -3.22 5.99 -11.24
N PRO A 311 -4.06 5.44 -12.12
CA PRO A 311 -5.44 5.06 -11.79
C PRO A 311 -5.57 4.12 -10.58
N TRP A 312 -4.54 3.33 -10.28
CA TRP A 312 -4.48 2.40 -9.15
C TRP A 312 -3.87 3.00 -7.88
N THR A 313 -3.29 4.20 -7.94
CA THR A 313 -2.58 4.80 -6.79
C THR A 313 -3.51 5.00 -5.59
N ASP A 314 -4.74 5.44 -5.80
CA ASP A 314 -5.73 5.60 -4.73
C ASP A 314 -5.99 4.26 -4.02
N ASN A 315 -6.10 3.16 -4.74
CA ASN A 315 -6.32 1.84 -4.17
C ASN A 315 -5.18 1.41 -3.24
N VAL A 316 -3.93 1.67 -3.62
CA VAL A 316 -2.76 1.38 -2.79
C VAL A 316 -2.73 2.25 -1.54
N ILE A 317 -3.05 3.54 -1.68
CA ILE A 317 -3.13 4.49 -0.57
C ILE A 317 -4.20 4.04 0.44
N TRP A 318 -5.38 3.65 -0.01
CA TRP A 318 -6.47 3.16 0.86
C TRP A 318 -6.12 1.84 1.55
N GLY A 319 -5.36 0.96 0.88
CA GLY A 319 -4.87 -0.30 1.45
C GLY A 319 -3.68 -0.15 2.39
N SER A 320 -3.13 1.04 2.57
CA SER A 320 -1.94 1.26 3.38
C SER A 320 -2.29 1.61 4.84
N ASP A 321 -1.62 0.97 5.80
CA ASP A 321 -1.72 1.33 7.22
C ASP A 321 -0.87 2.57 7.54
N ARG A 322 0.24 2.75 6.81
CA ARG A 322 1.15 3.89 6.97
C ARG A 322 1.66 4.35 5.62
N ILE A 323 1.72 5.66 5.45
CA ILE A 323 2.20 6.29 4.22
C ILE A 323 3.27 7.32 4.57
N PHE A 324 4.45 7.14 4.01
CA PHE A 324 5.56 8.05 4.14
C PHE A 324 5.78 8.79 2.82
N VAL A 325 5.56 10.10 2.83
CA VAL A 325 5.94 10.97 1.71
C VAL A 325 7.40 11.34 1.88
N VAL A 326 8.25 10.98 0.94
CA VAL A 326 9.70 11.23 1.01
C VAL A 326 10.06 12.46 0.20
N THR A 327 10.82 13.37 0.81
CA THR A 327 11.30 14.59 0.16
C THR A 327 12.77 14.87 0.46
N GLY A 328 13.42 15.65 -0.38
CA GLY A 328 14.72 16.23 -0.09
C GLY A 328 14.59 17.51 0.73
N PHE A 329 15.71 17.98 1.30
CA PHE A 329 15.75 19.17 2.14
C PHE A 329 15.90 20.44 1.30
N THR A 330 14.82 20.83 0.61
CA THR A 330 14.70 22.07 -0.17
C THR A 330 13.32 22.70 0.04
N VAL A 331 13.20 24.04 -0.05
CA VAL A 331 11.90 24.71 0.12
C VAL A 331 10.84 24.19 -0.87
N PRO A 332 11.10 24.03 -2.17
CA PRO A 332 10.12 23.44 -3.09
C PRO A 332 9.74 22.02 -2.72
N GLY A 333 10.72 21.18 -2.33
CA GLY A 333 10.48 19.81 -1.91
C GLY A 333 9.59 19.72 -0.67
N LEU A 334 9.87 20.54 0.36
CA LEU A 334 9.07 20.59 1.58
C LEU A 334 7.63 21.05 1.31
N ARG A 335 7.44 22.09 0.51
CA ARG A 335 6.10 22.57 0.14
C ARG A 335 5.32 21.53 -0.65
N ASN A 336 5.94 20.93 -1.66
CA ASN A 336 5.29 19.89 -2.46
C ASN A 336 4.93 18.66 -1.61
N SER A 337 5.84 18.23 -0.74
CA SER A 337 5.59 17.09 0.14
C SER A 337 4.47 17.36 1.15
N ARG A 338 4.32 18.59 1.65
CA ARG A 338 3.20 18.97 2.50
C ARG A 338 1.88 18.89 1.74
N LEU A 339 1.79 19.49 0.55
CA LEU A 339 0.60 19.43 -0.30
C LEU A 339 0.20 17.99 -0.63
N LEU A 340 1.19 17.15 -0.98
CA LEU A 340 0.97 15.75 -1.29
C LEU A 340 0.49 14.97 -0.06
N ALA A 341 1.11 15.17 1.09
CA ALA A 341 0.70 14.50 2.33
C ALA A 341 -0.70 14.90 2.79
N ASP A 342 -1.09 16.17 2.62
CA ASP A 342 -2.43 16.64 2.93
C ASP A 342 -3.48 16.08 1.94
N ALA A 343 -3.14 16.00 0.64
CA ALA A 343 -4.01 15.39 -0.37
C ALA A 343 -4.22 13.89 -0.11
N ILE A 344 -3.17 13.16 0.28
CA ILE A 344 -3.27 11.75 0.67
C ILE A 344 -4.11 11.61 1.93
N ALA A 345 -3.84 12.41 2.95
CA ALA A 345 -4.55 12.34 4.22
C ALA A 345 -6.06 12.64 4.11
N ALA A 346 -6.45 13.49 3.14
CA ALA A 346 -7.85 13.74 2.84
C ALA A 346 -8.57 12.54 2.21
N LYS A 347 -7.83 11.59 1.63
CA LYS A 347 -8.39 10.41 0.96
C LYS A 347 -8.45 9.16 1.86
N VAL A 348 -7.67 9.11 2.92
CA VAL A 348 -7.57 7.92 3.78
C VAL A 348 -8.39 8.08 5.05
N ALA A 349 -8.78 6.95 5.66
CA ALA A 349 -9.47 6.96 6.95
C ALA A 349 -8.56 7.50 8.06
N GLY A 350 -9.14 8.10 9.11
CA GLY A 350 -8.43 8.82 10.18
C GLY A 350 -7.35 8.02 10.92
N ASN A 351 -7.34 6.69 10.80
CA ASN A 351 -6.35 5.80 11.42
C ASN A 351 -5.10 5.56 10.57
N THR A 352 -5.08 5.95 9.29
CA THR A 352 -3.91 5.80 8.43
C THR A 352 -2.91 6.90 8.72
N GLY A 353 -1.73 6.53 9.20
CA GLY A 353 -0.66 7.48 9.50
C GLY A 353 -0.01 8.02 8.23
N VAL A 354 -0.25 9.31 7.90
CA VAL A 354 0.42 9.99 6.78
C VAL A 354 1.45 10.98 7.32
N SER A 355 2.73 10.79 6.99
CA SER A 355 3.79 11.67 7.44
C SER A 355 4.88 11.88 6.38
N VAL A 356 5.65 12.96 6.53
CA VAL A 356 6.73 13.35 5.60
C VAL A 356 8.08 13.00 6.20
N ILE A 357 8.91 12.26 5.45
CA ILE A 357 10.31 12.02 5.77
C ILE A 357 11.16 13.00 4.97
N VAL A 358 11.89 13.86 5.66
CA VAL A 358 12.89 14.75 5.06
C VAL A 358 14.20 13.97 4.96
N ASN A 359 14.50 13.48 3.76
CA ASN A 359 15.71 12.72 3.47
C ASN A 359 16.84 13.65 3.01
N LYS A 360 18.08 13.12 3.03
CA LYS A 360 19.31 13.85 2.66
C LYS A 360 19.48 15.14 3.45
N PHE A 361 19.03 15.14 4.71
CA PHE A 361 19.10 16.28 5.58
C PHE A 361 20.54 16.64 5.94
N HIS A 362 20.89 17.90 5.73
CA HIS A 362 22.15 18.50 6.12
C HIS A 362 21.85 19.81 6.84
N GLU A 363 22.32 19.93 8.06
CA GLU A 363 22.22 21.20 8.78
C GLU A 363 23.37 22.12 8.34
N PRO A 364 23.10 23.33 7.81
CA PRO A 364 24.16 24.22 7.44
C PRO A 364 24.95 24.64 8.67
N LEU A 365 26.28 24.47 8.62
CA LEU A 365 27.18 24.79 9.75
C LEU A 365 27.31 26.28 9.99
N ILE A 366 27.16 27.13 8.96
CA ILE A 366 27.28 28.59 9.02
C ILE A 366 26.44 29.18 7.89
N GLY A 367 25.66 30.26 8.15
CA GLY A 367 25.03 31.10 7.15
C GLY A 367 23.50 31.02 7.07
N ALA A 368 22.91 31.90 6.23
CA ALA A 368 21.47 31.97 5.97
C ALA A 368 21.04 30.86 4.99
N GLY A 369 20.82 29.65 5.47
CA GLY A 369 20.29 28.55 4.70
C GLY A 369 18.99 28.04 5.29
N LEU A 370 18.33 27.11 4.59
CA LEU A 370 17.16 26.41 5.09
C LEU A 370 17.52 25.67 6.40
N SER A 371 16.80 25.96 7.46
CA SER A 371 17.03 25.38 8.78
C SER A 371 16.04 24.25 9.07
N ARG A 372 16.34 23.44 10.10
CA ARG A 372 15.43 22.44 10.61
C ARG A 372 14.09 23.05 11.04
N LYS A 373 14.13 24.23 11.68
CA LYS A 373 12.94 24.96 12.13
C LYS A 373 12.05 25.39 10.96
N ASP A 374 12.64 25.76 9.81
CA ASP A 374 11.87 26.09 8.62
C ASP A 374 11.12 24.86 8.10
N ALA A 375 11.76 23.69 8.08
CA ALA A 375 11.08 22.45 7.69
C ALA A 375 9.98 22.08 8.69
N GLU A 376 10.20 22.23 9.99
CA GLU A 376 9.20 22.02 11.03
C GLU A 376 8.00 22.98 10.86
N THR A 377 8.26 24.23 10.50
CA THR A 377 7.22 25.22 10.22
C THR A 377 6.42 24.91 8.96
N ILE A 378 7.10 24.46 7.87
CA ILE A 378 6.42 24.15 6.61
C ILE A 378 5.59 22.88 6.72
N LEU A 379 6.12 21.84 7.37
CA LEU A 379 5.49 20.53 7.43
C LEU A 379 4.52 20.37 8.60
N GLU A 380 4.67 21.18 9.66
CA GLU A 380 3.81 21.13 10.86
C GLU A 380 3.60 19.71 11.39
N ASN A 381 2.33 19.32 11.55
CA ASN A 381 1.90 17.99 12.03
C ASN A 381 2.20 16.84 11.04
N ARG A 382 2.61 17.13 9.81
CA ARG A 382 2.99 16.11 8.81
C ARG A 382 4.45 15.66 8.95
N LEU A 383 5.28 16.36 9.70
CA LEU A 383 6.68 15.98 9.84
C LEU A 383 6.84 14.65 10.58
N GLY A 384 7.29 13.62 9.88
CA GLY A 384 7.64 12.31 10.45
C GLY A 384 9.07 12.27 11.00
N GLY A 385 10.00 12.96 10.36
CA GLY A 385 11.38 13.04 10.82
C GLY A 385 12.40 13.36 9.74
N PHE A 386 13.68 13.38 10.16
CA PHE A 386 14.82 13.71 9.31
C PHE A 386 15.77 12.53 9.19
N ILE A 387 16.16 12.21 7.97
CA ILE A 387 17.19 11.22 7.66
C ILE A 387 18.45 11.96 7.18
N PRO A 388 19.62 11.75 7.80
CA PRO A 388 20.83 12.42 7.41
C PRO A 388 21.29 12.04 6.00
N GLY A 389 21.84 13.01 5.26
CA GLY A 389 22.45 12.79 3.96
C GLY A 389 23.82 12.14 4.10
N LEU A 390 23.90 10.84 3.81
CA LEU A 390 25.12 10.05 3.81
C LEU A 390 25.41 9.49 2.41
N GLY A 391 25.31 10.33 1.36
CA GLY A 391 25.30 9.95 -0.05
C GLY A 391 26.27 8.81 -0.40
N ARG A 392 27.56 8.96 -0.13
CA ARG A 392 28.57 7.94 -0.45
C ARG A 392 28.30 6.57 0.18
N ILE A 393 27.79 6.53 1.40
CA ILE A 393 27.48 5.28 2.10
C ILE A 393 26.26 4.60 1.48
N VAL A 394 25.29 5.40 1.06
CA VAL A 394 24.10 4.90 0.34
C VAL A 394 24.52 4.38 -1.02
N ASP A 395 25.35 5.12 -1.75
CA ASP A 395 25.85 4.71 -3.06
C ASP A 395 26.67 3.41 -2.97
N ASP A 396 27.53 3.27 -1.97
CA ASP A 396 28.31 2.04 -1.74
C ASP A 396 27.39 0.84 -1.43
N ALA A 397 26.35 1.04 -0.61
CA ALA A 397 25.39 -0.01 -0.29
C ALA A 397 24.58 -0.46 -1.51
N ILE A 398 24.15 0.47 -2.36
CA ILE A 398 23.46 0.21 -3.62
C ILE A 398 24.38 -0.57 -4.57
N ASN A 399 25.64 -0.12 -4.74
CA ASN A 399 26.61 -0.76 -5.63
C ASN A 399 26.96 -2.19 -5.20
N GLU A 400 26.80 -2.53 -3.93
CA GLU A 400 27.07 -3.85 -3.36
C GLU A 400 25.79 -4.69 -3.15
N GLY A 401 24.63 -4.18 -3.54
CA GLY A 401 23.34 -4.88 -3.39
C GLY A 401 23.03 -5.26 -1.93
N ARG A 402 23.29 -4.38 -0.97
CA ARG A 402 23.14 -4.67 0.46
C ARG A 402 22.38 -3.58 1.23
N SER A 403 21.86 -3.98 2.41
CA SER A 403 21.26 -3.02 3.34
C SER A 403 22.32 -2.09 3.95
N LEU A 404 21.94 -0.84 4.22
CA LEU A 404 22.75 0.12 4.96
C LEU A 404 23.08 -0.36 6.37
N SER A 405 22.21 -1.17 6.98
CA SER A 405 22.42 -1.76 8.32
C SER A 405 23.64 -2.68 8.39
N GLU A 406 24.13 -3.21 7.25
CA GLU A 406 25.33 -4.01 7.18
C GLU A 406 26.63 -3.17 7.32
N SER A 407 26.52 -1.84 7.25
CA SER A 407 27.64 -0.92 7.43
C SER A 407 27.56 -0.15 8.74
N ARG A 408 28.72 0.05 9.43
CA ARG A 408 28.75 0.87 10.67
C ARG A 408 28.26 2.30 10.46
N ALA A 409 28.45 2.86 9.30
CA ALA A 409 28.05 4.23 8.98
C ALA A 409 26.56 4.32 8.63
N GLY A 410 25.97 3.28 8.08
CA GLY A 410 24.54 3.17 7.82
C GLY A 410 23.68 3.13 9.08
N ASN A 411 24.24 2.75 10.23
CA ASN A 411 23.55 2.72 11.52
C ASN A 411 22.90 4.07 11.90
N LYS A 412 23.39 5.20 11.38
CA LYS A 412 22.78 6.52 11.63
C LYS A 412 21.43 6.65 10.90
N ILE A 413 21.38 6.20 9.65
CA ILE A 413 20.13 6.19 8.86
C ILE A 413 19.16 5.19 9.48
N GLU A 414 19.64 3.97 9.75
CA GLU A 414 18.85 2.92 10.39
C GLU A 414 18.22 3.39 11.69
N LYS A 415 19.00 4.00 12.59
CA LYS A 415 18.50 4.51 13.86
C LYS A 415 17.39 5.55 13.67
N ARG A 416 17.58 6.50 12.76
CA ARG A 416 16.57 7.53 12.48
C ARG A 416 15.32 6.95 11.82
N LEU A 417 15.49 6.06 10.85
CA LEU A 417 14.36 5.41 10.22
C LEU A 417 13.58 4.55 11.23
N ARG A 418 14.27 3.88 12.15
CA ARG A 418 13.66 3.14 13.26
C ARG A 418 12.83 4.05 14.18
N GLU A 419 13.36 5.23 14.52
CA GLU A 419 12.65 6.24 15.33
C GLU A 419 11.38 6.73 14.60
N ILE A 420 11.42 6.89 13.28
CA ILE A 420 10.28 7.28 12.45
C ILE A 420 9.25 6.15 12.35
N LEU A 421 9.70 4.93 12.08
CA LEU A 421 8.82 3.77 11.92
C LEU A 421 8.11 3.36 13.21
N TYR A 422 8.74 3.52 14.38
CA TYR A 422 8.21 2.98 15.65
C TYR A 422 7.98 4.01 16.75
N GLY A 423 8.24 5.30 16.48
CA GLY A 423 8.25 6.34 17.49
C GLY A 423 9.54 6.35 18.32
N SER A 424 9.90 7.49 18.87
CA SER A 424 11.03 7.57 19.79
C SER A 424 10.65 6.90 21.11
N SER A 425 11.48 6.01 21.61
CA SER A 425 11.30 5.32 22.91
C SER A 425 11.27 6.26 24.13
N ARG A 426 11.30 7.58 23.93
CA ARG A 426 11.27 8.61 24.98
C ARG A 426 9.86 9.01 25.42
N SER A 427 8.81 8.70 24.68
CA SER A 427 7.43 9.08 25.03
C SER A 427 6.75 8.15 26.05
N LYS A 428 7.35 7.01 26.39
CA LYS A 428 6.80 6.05 27.36
C LYS A 428 7.29 6.22 28.82
N LYS A 429 7.97 7.34 29.14
CA LYS A 429 8.42 7.64 30.53
C LYS A 429 7.78 8.92 31.11
N ALA A 430 6.74 9.44 30.50
CA ALA A 430 6.01 10.61 30.99
C ALA A 430 4.49 10.34 30.87
N GLU A 431 4.02 9.28 31.53
CA GLU A 431 2.67 9.07 32.03
C GLU A 431 2.77 8.30 33.35
#